data_5a69b35b8ec3e70260a0cb53a48b6ebb
#
_entry.id   5a69b35b8ec3e70260a0cb53a48b6ebb
#
_cell.length_a   1.000
_cell.length_b   1.000
_cell.length_c   1.000
_cell.angle_alpha   90.00
_cell.angle_beta   90.00
_cell.angle_gamma   90.00
#
_symmetry.space_group_name_H-M   'P 1'
#
loop_
_entity.id
_entity.type
_entity.pdbx_description
1 polymer ?
#
loop_
_entity_poly.entity_id
_entity_poly.type
_entity_poly.pdbx_seq_one_letter_code
_entity_poly.pdbx_strand_id
1 'polypeptide(L)'
;MKINKAIILLLSIVLGIIACVQPAPNLGLSYGAFLRPGGIEFRLLAPSSERVHLVIFSNPMDESGNEYAMNRSENGIWSYFLRDGGPGILYGYRLEGPLNDSSIIVADPYSKATVTQNTWRHVAKSLVIKTDFEWQGDTWQNIDPKDLIIYEAHLRDMTIHPSSGVKSPGSYIGFIEENQRGGIAYLKKLGVNAVQFLPLWDFANVEIPYQKEAGGMVNTWNPYQRNHWGYMPTFFMAPESYYASDGSAVPGEWNGRDGRAVRELKEVVRELHRNNIAVIMDVVVNHVSNYDWHPLKYIDRELYFKLDSEGNFLSQCCGNLLDTDNEHVRTYIIESLKYWMVEYHVDGFRFDQAHLLSAETAKHILSELRSVNPHVIVYGEAWNNRGREFSELGWGSFNAHFRDVLRGDLHDFSKKGFL
;
A
#
# COMPACT_ATOMS: atom_id res chain seq x y z
N MET A 1 -2.49 -27.11 60.35
CA MET A 1 -1.68 -26.98 59.15
C MET A 1 -1.84 -25.53 58.61
N LYS A 2 -0.88 -24.65 58.87
CA LYS A 2 -0.95 -23.25 58.48
C LYS A 2 -0.42 -23.13 57.05
N ILE A 3 -1.31 -22.96 56.07
CA ILE A 3 -0.92 -22.69 54.68
C ILE A 3 -0.38 -21.25 54.63
N ASN A 4 0.84 -21.11 54.16
CA ASN A 4 1.61 -19.89 54.20
C ASN A 4 1.00 -18.84 53.23
N LYS A 5 0.51 -17.73 53.78
CA LYS A 5 -0.10 -16.62 53.00
C LYS A 5 0.79 -16.08 51.86
N ALA A 6 2.10 -16.32 51.96
CA ALA A 6 3.06 -15.90 50.92
C ALA A 6 2.96 -16.73 49.62
N ILE A 7 2.51 -17.99 49.70
CA ILE A 7 2.36 -18.86 48.51
C ILE A 7 1.10 -18.48 47.72
N ILE A 8 0.06 -18.00 48.38
CA ILE A 8 -1.18 -17.55 47.74
C ILE A 8 -0.94 -16.20 47.01
N LEU A 9 -0.08 -15.34 47.54
CA LEU A 9 0.26 -14.05 46.90
C LEU A 9 1.17 -14.25 45.66
N LEU A 10 2.07 -15.24 45.67
CA LEU A 10 2.90 -15.57 44.48
C LEU A 10 2.07 -16.24 43.37
N LEU A 11 1.09 -17.09 43.69
CA LEU A 11 0.18 -17.67 42.69
C LEU A 11 -0.76 -16.60 42.07
N SER A 12 -1.17 -15.60 42.84
CA SER A 12 -2.01 -14.51 42.33
C SER A 12 -1.24 -13.55 41.37
N ILE A 13 0.09 -13.42 41.56
CA ILE A 13 0.93 -12.59 40.69
C ILE A 13 1.30 -13.33 39.38
N VAL A 14 1.40 -14.64 39.41
CA VAL A 14 1.66 -15.46 38.22
C VAL A 14 0.42 -15.64 37.33
N LEU A 15 -0.78 -15.58 37.90
CA LEU A 15 -2.05 -15.61 37.14
C LEU A 15 -2.47 -14.27 36.55
N GLY A 16 -1.79 -13.16 36.91
CA GLY A 16 -2.10 -11.80 36.45
C GLY A 16 -1.34 -11.34 35.20
N ILE A 17 -0.44 -12.16 34.61
CA ILE A 17 0.36 -11.82 33.43
C ILE A 17 0.11 -12.81 32.27
N ILE A 18 -1.06 -13.40 32.19
CA ILE A 18 -1.56 -13.82 30.88
C ILE A 18 -2.34 -12.60 30.35
N ALA A 19 -1.60 -11.64 29.85
CA ALA A 19 -2.18 -10.70 28.91
C ALA A 19 -2.85 -11.56 27.84
N CYS A 20 -4.18 -11.48 27.75
CA CYS A 20 -4.90 -12.00 26.60
C CYS A 20 -4.30 -11.30 25.36
N VAL A 21 -3.30 -11.92 24.76
CA VAL A 21 -2.93 -11.61 23.39
C VAL A 21 -4.16 -11.99 22.58
N GLN A 22 -4.99 -11.01 22.28
CA GLN A 22 -6.10 -11.21 21.35
C GLN A 22 -5.46 -11.73 20.06
N PRO A 23 -5.90 -12.87 19.53
CA PRO A 23 -5.39 -13.32 18.23
C PRO A 23 -5.62 -12.17 17.25
N ALA A 24 -4.59 -11.87 16.45
CA ALA A 24 -4.70 -10.88 15.40
C ALA A 24 -5.99 -11.13 14.59
N PRO A 25 -6.78 -10.09 14.28
CA PRO A 25 -8.02 -10.26 13.55
C PRO A 25 -7.74 -11.05 12.27
N ASN A 26 -8.54 -12.07 12.01
CA ASN A 26 -8.44 -12.81 10.76
C ASN A 26 -8.80 -11.86 9.61
N LEU A 27 -7.84 -11.50 8.80
CA LEU A 27 -8.03 -10.57 7.68
C LEU A 27 -9.02 -11.07 6.64
N GLY A 28 -9.21 -12.40 6.54
CA GLY A 28 -10.17 -13.00 5.63
C GLY A 28 -9.99 -12.61 4.17
N LEU A 29 -8.74 -12.35 3.73
CA LEU A 29 -8.46 -11.96 2.34
C LEU A 29 -9.08 -12.94 1.37
N SER A 30 -9.78 -12.41 0.36
CA SER A 30 -10.54 -13.23 -0.61
C SER A 30 -9.62 -13.88 -1.63
N TYR A 31 -8.55 -13.20 -2.04
CA TYR A 31 -7.65 -13.60 -3.12
C TYR A 31 -6.17 -13.47 -2.73
N GLY A 32 -5.27 -13.95 -3.61
CA GLY A 32 -3.84 -13.92 -3.39
C GLY A 32 -3.24 -15.30 -3.13
N ALA A 33 -2.00 -15.32 -2.64
CA ALA A 33 -1.29 -16.54 -2.25
C ALA A 33 -1.39 -16.76 -0.72
N PHE A 34 -1.78 -17.97 -0.34
CA PHE A 34 -1.97 -18.40 1.05
C PHE A 34 -1.08 -19.59 1.38
N LEU A 35 -0.18 -19.43 2.33
CA LEU A 35 0.57 -20.54 2.90
C LEU A 35 -0.39 -21.47 3.66
N ARG A 36 -0.37 -22.74 3.30
CA ARG A 36 -1.21 -23.80 3.88
C ARG A 36 -0.35 -25.00 4.28
N PRO A 37 -0.84 -25.86 5.19
CA PRO A 37 -0.16 -27.13 5.42
C PRO A 37 0.03 -27.90 4.10
N GLY A 38 1.29 -28.20 3.75
CA GLY A 38 1.66 -28.95 2.56
C GLY A 38 1.76 -28.16 1.25
N GLY A 39 1.69 -26.81 1.30
CA GLY A 39 1.89 -26.03 0.07
C GLY A 39 1.33 -24.61 0.10
N ILE A 40 1.01 -24.10 -1.08
CA ILE A 40 0.46 -22.75 -1.28
C ILE A 40 -0.84 -22.86 -2.06
N GLU A 41 -1.87 -22.22 -1.55
CA GLU A 41 -3.12 -22.00 -2.28
C GLU A 41 -3.09 -20.64 -2.95
N PHE A 42 -3.30 -20.60 -4.27
CA PHE A 42 -3.42 -19.38 -5.07
C PHE A 42 -4.88 -19.18 -5.46
N ARG A 43 -5.37 -17.96 -5.35
CA ARG A 43 -6.73 -17.55 -5.74
C ARG A 43 -6.70 -16.23 -6.50
N LEU A 44 -7.40 -16.18 -7.63
CA LEU A 44 -7.53 -14.99 -8.46
C LEU A 44 -8.99 -14.80 -8.89
N LEU A 45 -9.49 -13.56 -8.82
CA LEU A 45 -10.75 -13.18 -9.43
C LEU A 45 -10.50 -12.71 -10.86
N ALA A 46 -10.99 -13.47 -11.84
CA ALA A 46 -10.90 -13.13 -13.26
C ALA A 46 -12.13 -13.70 -13.99
N PRO A 47 -13.33 -13.10 -13.80
CA PRO A 47 -14.58 -13.67 -14.30
C PRO A 47 -14.66 -13.69 -15.83
N SER A 48 -14.04 -12.75 -16.53
CA SER A 48 -14.05 -12.65 -17.99
C SER A 48 -13.03 -13.54 -18.68
N SER A 49 -12.14 -14.20 -17.93
CA SER A 49 -11.13 -15.09 -18.51
C SER A 49 -11.72 -16.48 -18.82
N GLU A 50 -11.30 -17.04 -19.93
CA GLU A 50 -11.65 -18.40 -20.35
C GLU A 50 -10.68 -19.46 -19.81
N ARG A 51 -9.40 -19.08 -19.67
CA ARG A 51 -8.34 -19.89 -19.05
C ARG A 51 -7.40 -19.02 -18.26
N VAL A 52 -6.93 -19.56 -17.15
CA VAL A 52 -5.90 -18.94 -16.31
C VAL A 52 -4.84 -19.97 -15.95
N HIS A 53 -3.59 -19.60 -16.11
CA HIS A 53 -2.44 -20.40 -15.69
C HIS A 53 -1.69 -19.66 -14.57
N LEU A 54 -1.41 -20.35 -13.50
CA LEU A 54 -0.40 -19.94 -12.54
C LEU A 54 0.98 -20.16 -13.17
N VAL A 55 1.80 -19.13 -13.19
CA VAL A 55 3.17 -19.20 -13.73
C VAL A 55 4.15 -19.08 -12.57
N ILE A 56 5.03 -20.06 -12.42
CA ILE A 56 6.09 -20.08 -11.40
C ILE A 56 7.44 -19.83 -12.08
N PHE A 57 8.15 -18.81 -11.60
CA PHE A 57 9.45 -18.41 -12.13
C PHE A 57 10.60 -18.93 -11.27
N SER A 58 11.73 -19.22 -11.90
CA SER A 58 12.96 -19.57 -11.20
C SER A 58 13.79 -18.35 -10.78
N ASN A 59 13.72 -17.28 -11.59
CA ASN A 59 14.46 -16.03 -11.33
C ASN A 59 13.61 -14.80 -11.63
N PRO A 60 13.94 -13.65 -11.02
CA PRO A 60 13.24 -12.38 -11.29
C PRO A 60 13.28 -11.95 -12.77
N MET A 61 14.34 -12.27 -13.49
CA MET A 61 14.55 -11.85 -14.88
C MET A 61 13.92 -12.80 -15.92
N ASP A 62 13.34 -13.92 -15.49
CA ASP A 62 12.74 -14.88 -16.45
C ASP A 62 11.50 -14.24 -17.09
N GLU A 63 11.39 -14.33 -18.42
CA GLU A 63 10.22 -13.88 -19.19
C GLU A 63 9.13 -14.95 -19.26
N SER A 64 9.45 -16.19 -18.92
CA SER A 64 8.53 -17.33 -18.88
C SER A 64 8.83 -18.20 -17.66
N GLY A 65 7.89 -19.06 -17.30
CA GLY A 65 8.03 -19.98 -16.16
C GLY A 65 7.28 -21.28 -16.37
N ASN A 66 7.23 -22.11 -15.34
CA ASN A 66 6.40 -23.32 -15.35
C ASN A 66 4.93 -22.93 -15.18
N GLU A 67 4.08 -23.36 -16.11
CA GLU A 67 2.67 -23.00 -16.13
C GLU A 67 1.80 -24.15 -15.62
N TYR A 68 0.83 -23.81 -14.78
CA TYR A 68 -0.13 -24.73 -14.19
C TYR A 68 -1.55 -24.23 -14.41
N ALA A 69 -2.38 -25.02 -15.13
CA ALA A 69 -3.78 -24.66 -15.36
C ALA A 69 -4.54 -24.57 -14.03
N MET A 70 -5.20 -23.44 -13.82
CA MET A 70 -6.01 -23.21 -12.62
C MET A 70 -7.44 -23.74 -12.79
N ASN A 71 -8.08 -24.07 -11.67
CA ASN A 71 -9.48 -24.49 -11.65
C ASN A 71 -10.40 -23.29 -11.48
N ARG A 72 -11.42 -23.18 -12.32
CA ARG A 72 -12.45 -22.11 -12.27
C ARG A 72 -13.64 -22.53 -11.44
N SER A 73 -14.09 -21.68 -10.51
CA SER A 73 -15.38 -21.79 -9.83
C SER A 73 -16.51 -21.10 -10.62
N GLU A 74 -17.77 -21.33 -10.23
CA GLU A 74 -18.94 -20.68 -10.87
C GLU A 74 -18.91 -19.16 -10.82
N ASN A 75 -18.28 -18.57 -9.79
CA ASN A 75 -18.18 -17.12 -9.58
C ASN A 75 -16.98 -16.46 -10.28
N GLY A 76 -16.31 -17.18 -11.22
CA GLY A 76 -15.14 -16.63 -11.91
C GLY A 76 -13.87 -16.51 -11.05
N ILE A 77 -13.84 -17.21 -9.92
CA ILE A 77 -12.65 -17.33 -9.09
C ILE A 77 -11.83 -18.51 -9.60
N TRP A 78 -10.55 -18.26 -9.82
CA TRP A 78 -9.58 -19.27 -10.23
C TRP A 78 -8.71 -19.67 -9.06
N SER A 79 -8.45 -20.97 -8.91
CA SER A 79 -7.63 -21.49 -7.82
C SER A 79 -6.67 -22.57 -8.26
N TYR A 80 -5.52 -22.65 -7.59
CA TYR A 80 -4.54 -23.72 -7.74
C TYR A 80 -3.86 -23.99 -6.41
N PHE A 81 -3.60 -25.27 -6.09
CA PHE A 81 -2.82 -25.66 -4.92
C PHE A 81 -1.47 -26.22 -5.37
N LEU A 82 -0.40 -25.46 -5.10
CA LEU A 82 0.98 -25.88 -5.37
C LEU A 82 1.49 -26.67 -4.18
N ARG A 83 1.61 -27.98 -4.34
CA ARG A 83 2.16 -28.88 -3.31
C ARG A 83 3.64 -28.59 -3.07
N ASP A 84 4.05 -28.76 -1.81
CA ASP A 84 5.44 -28.55 -1.35
C ASP A 84 6.02 -27.15 -1.68
N GLY A 85 5.15 -26.20 -2.07
CA GLY A 85 5.50 -24.80 -2.23
C GLY A 85 5.68 -24.09 -0.88
N GLY A 86 6.54 -23.08 -0.86
CA GLY A 86 6.83 -22.28 0.35
C GLY A 86 7.22 -20.84 0.04
N PRO A 87 7.61 -20.07 1.08
CA PRO A 87 8.12 -18.71 0.89
C PRO A 87 9.30 -18.66 -0.07
N GLY A 88 9.43 -17.55 -0.81
CA GLY A 88 10.47 -17.35 -1.83
C GLY A 88 10.03 -17.70 -3.25
N ILE A 89 8.87 -18.32 -3.44
CA ILE A 89 8.34 -18.59 -4.77
C ILE A 89 7.95 -17.28 -5.46
N LEU A 90 8.47 -17.12 -6.70
CA LEU A 90 8.10 -16.05 -7.62
C LEU A 90 6.97 -16.54 -8.53
N TYR A 91 5.89 -15.77 -8.65
CA TYR A 91 4.76 -16.18 -9.45
C TYR A 91 4.05 -15.02 -10.16
N GLY A 92 3.21 -15.37 -11.09
CA GLY A 92 2.29 -14.50 -11.79
C GLY A 92 1.19 -15.32 -12.45
N TYR A 93 0.37 -14.67 -13.26
CA TYR A 93 -0.74 -15.30 -13.96
C TYR A 93 -0.69 -14.99 -15.46
N ARG A 94 -0.91 -16.00 -16.27
CA ARG A 94 -1.23 -15.85 -17.70
C ARG A 94 -2.72 -16.07 -17.87
N LEU A 95 -3.39 -15.11 -18.50
CA LEU A 95 -4.83 -15.14 -18.70
C LEU A 95 -5.13 -15.21 -20.21
N GLU A 96 -6.17 -15.95 -20.56
CA GLU A 96 -6.68 -16.06 -21.92
C GLU A 96 -8.19 -15.81 -21.92
N GLY A 97 -8.65 -14.99 -22.84
CA GLY A 97 -10.04 -14.59 -22.98
C GLY A 97 -10.19 -13.32 -23.82
N PRO A 98 -11.41 -12.87 -24.08
CA PRO A 98 -11.67 -11.72 -24.96
C PRO A 98 -11.06 -10.40 -24.48
N LEU A 99 -10.88 -10.26 -23.17
CA LEU A 99 -10.32 -9.05 -22.53
C LEU A 99 -8.85 -9.20 -22.14
N ASN A 100 -8.23 -10.36 -22.42
CA ASN A 100 -6.89 -10.68 -21.95
C ASN A 100 -5.87 -10.68 -23.10
N ASP A 101 -4.66 -10.22 -22.80
CA ASP A 101 -3.48 -10.37 -23.64
C ASP A 101 -2.64 -11.53 -23.11
N SER A 102 -2.75 -12.70 -23.75
CA SER A 102 -2.03 -13.90 -23.32
C SER A 102 -0.51 -13.83 -23.50
N SER A 103 0.02 -12.82 -24.18
CA SER A 103 1.47 -12.59 -24.27
C SER A 103 2.05 -12.01 -22.97
N ILE A 104 1.21 -11.45 -22.11
CA ILE A 104 1.60 -10.79 -20.87
C ILE A 104 1.35 -11.73 -19.67
N ILE A 105 2.36 -11.86 -18.80
CA ILE A 105 2.21 -12.49 -17.49
C ILE A 105 2.08 -11.37 -16.47
N VAL A 106 0.97 -11.33 -15.76
CA VAL A 106 0.69 -10.31 -14.76
C VAL A 106 1.02 -10.81 -13.36
N ALA A 107 1.52 -9.93 -12.50
CA ALA A 107 1.64 -10.23 -11.09
C ALA A 107 0.27 -10.24 -10.41
N ASP A 108 0.20 -10.82 -9.22
CA ASP A 108 -1.04 -10.88 -8.42
C ASP A 108 -1.38 -9.50 -7.84
N PRO A 109 -2.57 -8.96 -8.04
CA PRO A 109 -2.99 -7.72 -7.38
C PRO A 109 -2.91 -7.78 -5.85
N TYR A 110 -3.09 -8.97 -5.28
CA TYR A 110 -3.00 -9.25 -3.84
C TYR A 110 -1.59 -9.60 -3.37
N SER A 111 -0.56 -9.25 -4.16
CA SER A 111 0.84 -9.46 -3.77
C SER A 111 1.16 -8.71 -2.49
N LYS A 112 1.71 -9.45 -1.52
CA LYS A 112 2.22 -8.90 -0.24
C LYS A 112 3.68 -8.45 -0.33
N ALA A 113 4.37 -8.90 -1.35
CA ALA A 113 5.70 -8.48 -1.76
C ALA A 113 5.85 -8.67 -3.27
N THR A 114 6.57 -7.78 -3.90
CA THR A 114 6.78 -7.77 -5.35
C THR A 114 8.25 -7.70 -5.67
N VAL A 115 8.61 -8.29 -6.81
CA VAL A 115 9.92 -8.12 -7.44
C VAL A 115 9.68 -7.36 -8.73
N THR A 116 10.13 -6.11 -8.80
CA THR A 116 9.75 -5.16 -9.83
C THR A 116 10.95 -4.65 -10.61
N GLN A 117 10.77 -4.46 -11.91
CA GLN A 117 11.79 -3.87 -12.76
C GLN A 117 11.65 -2.35 -12.80
N ASN A 118 12.72 -1.64 -12.60
CA ASN A 118 12.79 -0.18 -12.58
C ASN A 118 12.65 0.41 -14.00
N THR A 119 11.47 0.24 -14.60
CA THR A 119 11.06 0.75 -15.92
C THR A 119 9.65 1.31 -15.84
N TRP A 120 9.22 2.08 -16.84
CA TRP A 120 7.87 2.63 -16.91
C TRP A 120 6.77 1.54 -17.01
N ARG A 121 7.10 0.36 -17.58
CA ARG A 121 6.17 -0.77 -17.61
C ARG A 121 5.96 -1.38 -16.24
N HIS A 122 6.93 -1.21 -15.37
CA HIS A 122 6.91 -1.77 -14.02
C HIS A 122 6.63 -3.27 -14.03
N VAL A 123 7.33 -3.99 -14.90
CA VAL A 123 7.19 -5.45 -14.97
C VAL A 123 7.47 -6.05 -13.62
N ALA A 124 6.54 -6.85 -13.14
CA ALA A 124 6.58 -7.35 -11.77
C ALA A 124 6.36 -8.86 -11.71
N LYS A 125 6.88 -9.47 -10.65
CA LYS A 125 6.51 -10.80 -10.19
C LYS A 125 6.09 -10.72 -8.75
N SER A 126 5.06 -11.46 -8.40
CA SER A 126 4.64 -11.64 -7.01
C SER A 126 5.61 -12.55 -6.28
N LEU A 127 5.93 -12.20 -5.04
CA LEU A 127 6.79 -13.00 -4.18
C LEU A 127 5.98 -13.55 -3.00
N VAL A 128 5.97 -14.87 -2.83
CA VAL A 128 5.37 -15.48 -1.64
C VAL A 128 6.29 -15.26 -0.45
N ILE A 129 5.76 -14.59 0.58
CA ILE A 129 6.48 -14.30 1.81
C ILE A 129 5.82 -14.94 3.02
N LYS A 130 6.58 -15.10 4.09
CA LYS A 130 6.07 -15.44 5.41
C LYS A 130 5.87 -14.16 6.22
N THR A 131 4.74 -14.06 6.90
CA THR A 131 4.40 -12.93 7.76
C THR A 131 4.58 -13.33 9.23
N ASP A 132 5.82 -13.39 9.69
CA ASP A 132 6.20 -13.82 11.04
C ASP A 132 7.04 -12.75 11.78
N PHE A 133 6.75 -11.49 11.52
CA PHE A 133 7.46 -10.37 12.15
C PHE A 133 7.16 -10.27 13.65
N GLU A 134 8.22 -10.11 14.46
CA GLU A 134 8.12 -9.97 15.91
C GLU A 134 7.81 -8.53 16.31
N TRP A 135 6.56 -8.23 16.59
CA TRP A 135 6.09 -6.90 16.97
C TRP A 135 6.48 -6.49 18.40
N GLN A 136 6.87 -7.45 19.25
CA GLN A 136 7.35 -7.18 20.62
C GLN A 136 6.32 -6.42 21.49
N GLY A 137 5.04 -6.74 21.33
CA GLY A 137 3.95 -6.11 22.07
C GLY A 137 3.50 -4.76 21.53
N ASP A 138 3.97 -4.38 20.35
CA ASP A 138 3.52 -3.16 19.66
C ASP A 138 2.04 -3.22 19.31
N THR A 139 1.37 -2.08 19.41
CA THR A 139 -0.05 -1.88 19.08
C THR A 139 -0.26 -0.47 18.52
N TRP A 140 -1.44 -0.23 17.95
CA TRP A 140 -1.83 1.12 17.47
C TRP A 140 -1.72 2.18 18.55
N GLN A 141 -1.34 3.42 18.16
CA GLN A 141 -1.10 4.51 19.09
C GLN A 141 -2.39 5.16 19.63
N ASN A 142 -3.52 5.00 18.96
CA ASN A 142 -4.85 5.46 19.41
C ASN A 142 -4.90 6.89 19.92
N ILE A 143 -4.26 7.83 19.23
CA ILE A 143 -4.22 9.25 19.60
C ILE A 143 -5.57 9.89 19.32
N ASP A 144 -6.09 10.69 20.27
CA ASP A 144 -7.31 11.48 20.04
C ASP A 144 -7.08 12.45 18.87
N PRO A 145 -7.97 12.51 17.88
CA PRO A 145 -7.81 13.39 16.71
C PRO A 145 -7.54 14.86 17.03
N LYS A 146 -8.06 15.38 18.17
CA LYS A 146 -7.81 16.75 18.60
C LYS A 146 -6.37 17.01 19.07
N ASP A 147 -5.65 15.96 19.45
CA ASP A 147 -4.29 16.02 19.99
C ASP A 147 -3.24 15.66 18.91
N LEU A 148 -3.67 15.34 17.68
CA LEU A 148 -2.79 14.99 16.58
C LEU A 148 -2.00 16.20 16.07
N ILE A 149 -0.68 16.04 16.00
CA ILE A 149 0.24 16.96 15.31
C ILE A 149 0.92 16.14 14.23
N ILE A 150 0.42 16.25 13.01
CA ILE A 150 0.82 15.43 11.87
C ILE A 150 1.92 16.14 11.08
N TYR A 151 3.00 15.43 10.78
CA TYR A 151 4.05 15.85 9.85
C TYR A 151 3.97 15.00 8.58
N GLU A 152 3.73 15.64 7.44
CA GLU A 152 3.77 14.96 6.14
C GLU A 152 5.22 14.80 5.68
N ALA A 153 5.62 13.59 5.32
CA ALA A 153 6.99 13.24 4.99
C ALA A 153 7.07 12.31 3.78
N HIS A 154 7.97 12.62 2.86
CA HIS A 154 8.44 11.65 1.88
C HIS A 154 9.56 10.81 2.51
N LEU A 155 9.38 9.49 2.62
CA LEU A 155 10.29 8.60 3.34
C LEU A 155 11.76 8.79 2.91
N ARG A 156 11.99 8.79 1.60
CA ARG A 156 13.33 8.93 1.02
C ARG A 156 13.94 10.32 1.27
N ASP A 157 13.17 11.39 1.08
CA ASP A 157 13.66 12.77 1.18
C ASP A 157 14.11 13.14 2.59
N MET A 158 13.54 12.49 3.60
CA MET A 158 13.91 12.71 4.99
C MET A 158 15.37 12.34 5.29
N THR A 159 16.01 11.51 4.47
CA THR A 159 17.35 11.00 4.77
C THR A 159 18.31 10.98 3.57
N ILE A 160 17.84 11.16 2.33
CA ILE A 160 18.67 11.00 1.13
C ILE A 160 19.83 12.01 1.03
N HIS A 161 19.65 13.23 1.56
CA HIS A 161 20.70 14.24 1.50
C HIS A 161 21.83 13.90 2.47
N PRO A 162 23.12 14.06 2.07
CA PRO A 162 24.26 13.72 2.92
C PRO A 162 24.27 14.39 4.30
N SER A 163 23.63 15.57 4.45
CA SER A 163 23.52 16.25 5.73
C SER A 163 22.71 15.49 6.78
N SER A 164 21.93 14.48 6.38
CA SER A 164 21.21 13.60 7.30
C SER A 164 22.16 12.81 8.20
N GLY A 165 23.33 12.41 7.65
CA GLY A 165 24.34 11.65 8.35
C GLY A 165 24.06 10.16 8.50
N VAL A 166 22.95 9.66 7.92
CA VAL A 166 22.58 8.24 7.99
C VAL A 166 23.48 7.39 7.09
N LYS A 167 23.61 6.10 7.44
CA LYS A 167 24.41 5.12 6.68
C LYS A 167 23.68 4.57 5.47
N SER A 168 22.34 4.47 5.58
CA SER A 168 21.46 3.94 4.53
C SER A 168 20.50 5.04 4.02
N PRO A 169 21.01 6.06 3.30
CA PRO A 169 20.21 7.23 2.93
C PRO A 169 19.07 6.87 1.99
N GLY A 170 17.88 7.44 2.25
CA GLY A 170 16.70 7.28 1.42
C GLY A 170 16.01 5.91 1.54
N SER A 171 16.38 5.09 2.52
CA SER A 171 15.78 3.78 2.76
C SER A 171 14.94 3.74 4.03
N TYR A 172 14.12 2.67 4.18
CA TYR A 172 13.38 2.37 5.42
C TYR A 172 14.29 2.35 6.64
N ILE A 173 15.40 1.62 6.55
CA ILE A 173 16.37 1.47 7.67
C ILE A 173 17.05 2.81 7.97
N GLY A 174 17.43 3.58 6.94
CA GLY A 174 18.02 4.91 7.14
C GLY A 174 17.06 5.87 7.83
N PHE A 175 15.75 5.73 7.64
CA PHE A 175 14.76 6.57 8.29
C PHE A 175 14.75 6.43 9.82
N ILE A 176 15.03 5.24 10.34
CA ILE A 176 15.02 4.92 11.77
C ILE A 176 16.39 4.93 12.44
N GLU A 177 17.47 5.28 11.72
CA GLU A 177 18.79 5.43 12.33
C GLU A 177 18.78 6.52 13.40
N GLU A 178 19.13 6.15 14.63
CA GLU A 178 19.17 7.07 15.77
C GLU A 178 20.37 8.03 15.71
N ASN A 179 20.26 9.14 16.47
CA ASN A 179 21.32 10.15 16.63
C ASN A 179 21.75 10.83 15.33
N GLN A 180 20.89 10.85 14.32
CA GLN A 180 21.10 11.51 13.04
C GLN A 180 20.29 12.82 12.95
N ARG A 181 20.36 13.51 11.80
CA ARG A 181 19.64 14.79 11.60
C ARG A 181 18.32 14.64 10.83
N GLY A 182 18.19 13.54 10.09
CA GLY A 182 16.99 13.22 9.29
C GLY A 182 16.13 12.13 9.94
N GLY A 183 15.09 11.70 9.24
CA GLY A 183 14.23 10.60 9.65
C GLY A 183 13.58 10.78 11.02
N ILE A 184 13.51 9.71 11.78
CA ILE A 184 12.87 9.68 13.10
C ILE A 184 13.49 10.67 14.09
N ALA A 185 14.81 10.87 14.03
CA ALA A 185 15.50 11.82 14.92
C ALA A 185 15.03 13.25 14.72
N TYR A 186 14.71 13.63 13.50
CA TYR A 186 14.12 14.93 13.18
C TYR A 186 12.70 15.05 13.73
N LEU A 187 11.84 14.05 13.51
CA LEU A 187 10.46 14.04 14.01
C LEU A 187 10.41 14.14 15.53
N LYS A 188 11.27 13.40 16.24
CA LYS A 188 11.41 13.49 17.71
C LYS A 188 11.78 14.90 18.16
N LYS A 189 12.74 15.53 17.48
CA LYS A 189 13.16 16.91 17.80
C LYS A 189 12.07 17.93 17.52
N LEU A 190 11.26 17.71 16.50
CA LEU A 190 10.14 18.58 16.12
C LEU A 190 8.98 18.47 17.12
N GLY A 191 8.85 17.33 17.80
CA GLY A 191 7.83 17.09 18.82
C GLY A 191 6.46 16.76 18.24
N VAL A 192 6.40 16.24 17.01
CA VAL A 192 5.16 15.71 16.40
C VAL A 192 4.81 14.34 16.97
N ASN A 193 3.53 13.99 16.96
CA ASN A 193 3.06 12.70 17.44
C ASN A 193 2.45 11.81 16.35
N ALA A 194 2.46 12.26 15.11
CA ALA A 194 2.07 11.47 13.96
C ALA A 194 2.90 11.84 12.73
N VAL A 195 3.24 10.85 11.92
CA VAL A 195 3.82 11.06 10.59
C VAL A 195 2.87 10.53 9.53
N GLN A 196 2.56 11.35 8.53
CA GLN A 196 1.89 10.93 7.31
C GLN A 196 2.98 10.70 6.26
N PHE A 197 3.18 9.46 5.86
CA PHE A 197 4.07 9.17 4.74
C PHE A 197 3.34 9.35 3.42
N LEU A 198 3.99 10.01 2.45
CA LEU A 198 3.61 9.91 1.05
C LEU A 198 3.53 8.43 0.65
N PRO A 199 2.85 8.07 -0.47
CA PRO A 199 2.55 6.69 -0.77
C PRO A 199 3.72 5.73 -0.56
N LEU A 200 3.47 4.65 0.20
CA LEU A 200 4.41 3.56 0.47
C LEU A 200 4.00 2.26 -0.22
N TRP A 201 2.87 2.25 -0.92
CA TRP A 201 2.48 1.15 -1.79
C TRP A 201 3.45 1.06 -2.96
N ASP A 202 3.72 -0.14 -3.44
CA ASP A 202 4.60 -0.34 -4.58
C ASP A 202 4.04 0.36 -5.83
N PHE A 203 4.87 1.13 -6.51
CA PHE A 203 4.51 1.94 -7.67
C PHE A 203 5.63 1.93 -8.73
N ALA A 204 5.27 2.25 -9.98
CA ALA A 204 6.26 2.39 -11.04
C ALA A 204 7.17 3.60 -10.80
N ASN A 205 8.44 3.36 -10.52
CA ASN A 205 9.44 4.41 -10.28
C ASN A 205 9.67 5.33 -11.49
N VAL A 206 9.43 4.82 -12.70
CA VAL A 206 9.42 5.57 -13.95
C VAL A 206 8.00 5.57 -14.48
N GLU A 207 7.29 6.67 -14.38
CA GLU A 207 5.88 6.71 -14.76
C GLU A 207 5.67 6.97 -16.25
N ILE A 208 6.35 7.97 -16.80
CA ILE A 208 6.12 8.42 -18.18
C ILE A 208 7.08 7.70 -19.12
N PRO A 209 6.59 6.96 -20.13
CA PRO A 209 7.45 6.28 -21.09
C PRO A 209 8.27 7.27 -21.93
N TYR A 210 9.44 6.82 -22.36
CA TYR A 210 10.28 7.60 -23.27
C TYR A 210 9.70 7.60 -24.70
N GLN A 211 9.89 8.69 -25.43
CA GLN A 211 9.29 8.92 -26.76
C GLN A 211 9.45 7.76 -27.77
N LYS A 212 10.54 6.99 -27.70
CA LYS A 212 10.78 5.85 -28.59
C LYS A 212 9.95 4.62 -28.27
N GLU A 213 9.36 4.58 -27.07
CA GLU A 213 8.73 3.37 -26.53
C GLU A 213 7.20 3.39 -26.63
N ALA A 214 6.60 4.58 -26.67
CA ALA A 214 5.15 4.71 -26.65
C ALA A 214 4.69 5.97 -27.42
N GLY A 215 3.46 5.91 -27.93
CA GLY A 215 2.72 7.07 -28.45
C GLY A 215 2.07 7.89 -27.31
N GLY A 216 1.46 9.01 -27.66
CA GLY A 216 0.77 9.86 -26.70
C GLY A 216 1.69 10.78 -25.90
N MET A 217 1.38 10.96 -24.60
CA MET A 217 2.25 11.76 -23.72
C MET A 217 3.50 10.96 -23.40
N VAL A 218 4.66 11.49 -23.73
CA VAL A 218 5.96 10.85 -23.57
C VAL A 218 7.00 11.83 -23.05
N ASN A 219 7.97 11.30 -22.34
CA ASN A 219 9.15 12.03 -21.94
C ASN A 219 10.11 12.17 -23.13
N THR A 220 10.34 13.40 -23.59
CA THR A 220 11.18 13.67 -24.78
C THR A 220 12.64 13.91 -24.45
N TRP A 221 12.99 14.11 -23.20
CA TRP A 221 14.33 14.56 -22.78
C TRP A 221 14.98 13.67 -21.70
N ASN A 222 14.18 13.01 -20.87
CA ASN A 222 14.68 12.11 -19.82
C ASN A 222 13.91 10.78 -19.83
N PRO A 223 14.49 9.69 -20.39
CA PRO A 223 13.83 8.39 -20.46
C PRO A 223 13.63 7.72 -19.08
N TYR A 224 14.14 8.31 -18.01
CA TYR A 224 14.15 7.76 -16.66
C TYR A 224 13.49 8.71 -15.66
N GLN A 225 12.49 9.48 -16.11
CA GLN A 225 11.73 10.32 -15.19
C GLN A 225 11.04 9.46 -14.15
N ARG A 226 11.29 9.79 -12.90
CA ARG A 226 10.76 9.03 -11.76
C ARG A 226 9.42 9.57 -11.32
N ASN A 227 8.57 8.64 -10.89
CA ASN A 227 7.40 8.92 -10.07
C ASN A 227 7.89 9.13 -8.62
N HIS A 228 8.33 10.35 -8.32
CA HIS A 228 9.01 10.62 -7.06
C HIS A 228 8.10 10.48 -5.85
N TRP A 229 6.86 10.93 -5.97
CA TRP A 229 5.93 10.96 -4.84
C TRP A 229 5.10 9.70 -4.67
N GLY A 230 5.04 8.81 -5.68
CA GLY A 230 4.35 7.54 -5.58
C GLY A 230 2.83 7.57 -5.75
N TYR A 231 2.25 8.67 -6.26
CA TYR A 231 0.79 8.79 -6.42
C TYR A 231 0.19 8.00 -7.59
N MET A 232 0.94 7.04 -8.12
CA MET A 232 0.50 6.11 -9.17
C MET A 232 0.76 4.67 -8.72
N PRO A 233 -0.02 4.15 -7.74
CA PRO A 233 0.23 2.85 -7.15
C PRO A 233 -0.05 1.70 -8.13
N THR A 234 0.69 0.61 -7.98
CA THR A 234 0.50 -0.62 -8.74
C THR A 234 0.05 -1.77 -7.85
N PHE A 235 0.65 -1.94 -6.66
CA PHE A 235 0.32 -3.04 -5.73
C PHE A 235 -0.11 -2.51 -4.37
N PHE A 236 -1.40 -2.62 -4.07
CA PHE A 236 -2.01 -2.02 -2.88
C PHE A 236 -1.67 -2.73 -1.57
N MET A 237 -1.07 -3.93 -1.61
CA MET A 237 -0.68 -4.69 -0.41
C MET A 237 0.82 -4.89 -0.26
N ALA A 238 1.62 -4.49 -1.26
CA ALA A 238 3.06 -4.60 -1.20
C ALA A 238 3.70 -3.24 -0.89
N PRO A 239 4.71 -3.18 0.00
CA PRO A 239 5.47 -1.97 0.24
C PRO A 239 6.41 -1.68 -0.93
N GLU A 240 6.68 -0.41 -1.17
CA GLU A 240 7.62 0.04 -2.20
C GLU A 240 9.01 -0.55 -1.98
N SER A 241 9.41 -1.43 -2.87
CA SER A 241 10.66 -2.17 -2.76
C SER A 241 11.91 -1.31 -3.04
N TYR A 242 11.75 -0.20 -3.75
CA TYR A 242 12.80 0.77 -3.99
C TYR A 242 13.30 1.46 -2.71
N TYR A 243 12.47 1.55 -1.67
CA TYR A 243 12.86 2.12 -0.38
C TYR A 243 13.54 1.12 0.55
N ALA A 244 13.69 -0.15 0.16
CA ALA A 244 14.45 -1.11 0.93
C ALA A 244 15.95 -0.77 0.94
N SER A 245 16.68 -1.32 1.91
CA SER A 245 18.10 -1.05 2.08
C SER A 245 18.99 -1.51 0.91
N ASP A 246 18.46 -2.41 0.06
CA ASP A 246 19.07 -2.84 -1.22
C ASP A 246 18.39 -2.26 -2.45
N GLY A 247 17.47 -1.31 -2.27
CA GLY A 247 16.73 -0.68 -3.35
C GLY A 247 17.63 0.06 -4.32
N SER A 248 17.44 -0.18 -5.61
CA SER A 248 18.22 0.45 -6.68
C SER A 248 17.42 1.51 -7.43
N ALA A 249 18.09 2.62 -7.68
CA ALA A 249 17.60 3.69 -8.55
C ALA A 249 17.99 3.48 -10.02
N VAL A 250 18.76 2.47 -10.33
CA VAL A 250 19.32 2.26 -11.67
C VAL A 250 18.23 1.76 -12.62
N PRO A 251 18.05 2.41 -13.78
CA PRO A 251 17.06 1.97 -14.77
C PRO A 251 17.31 0.55 -15.25
N GLY A 252 16.22 -0.23 -15.33
CA GLY A 252 16.26 -1.64 -15.77
C GLY A 252 16.65 -2.63 -14.68
N GLU A 253 17.17 -2.21 -13.53
CA GLU A 253 17.45 -3.09 -12.41
C GLU A 253 16.17 -3.56 -11.72
N TRP A 254 16.28 -4.69 -11.01
CA TRP A 254 15.18 -5.31 -10.29
C TRP A 254 15.31 -5.05 -8.79
N ASN A 255 14.22 -4.60 -8.17
CA ASN A 255 14.07 -4.39 -6.74
C ASN A 255 13.25 -5.51 -6.09
N GLY A 256 13.30 -5.63 -4.77
CA GLY A 256 12.40 -6.50 -3.99
C GLY A 256 12.72 -7.99 -4.00
N ARG A 257 13.90 -8.43 -4.45
CA ARG A 257 14.24 -9.83 -4.73
C ARG A 257 14.07 -10.80 -3.55
N ASP A 258 14.21 -10.34 -2.32
CA ASP A 258 14.09 -11.15 -1.11
C ASP A 258 12.94 -10.72 -0.18
N GLY A 259 12.13 -9.76 -0.62
CA GLY A 259 10.99 -9.26 0.13
C GLY A 259 11.34 -8.46 1.40
N ARG A 260 12.59 -8.02 1.56
CA ARG A 260 13.05 -7.33 2.78
C ARG A 260 12.29 -6.02 3.06
N ALA A 261 11.76 -5.34 2.03
CA ALA A 261 10.94 -4.15 2.18
C ALA A 261 9.82 -4.35 3.20
N VAL A 262 9.21 -5.54 3.21
CA VAL A 262 8.15 -5.91 4.15
C VAL A 262 8.61 -5.85 5.60
N ARG A 263 9.77 -6.46 5.89
CA ARG A 263 10.34 -6.46 7.24
C ARG A 263 10.81 -5.07 7.63
N GLU A 264 11.53 -4.39 6.74
CA GLU A 264 12.11 -3.08 7.02
C GLU A 264 11.04 -2.02 7.28
N LEU A 265 9.95 -2.02 6.53
CA LEU A 265 8.83 -1.10 6.81
C LEU A 265 8.13 -1.41 8.13
N LYS A 266 7.97 -2.69 8.50
CA LYS A 266 7.45 -3.07 9.83
C LYS A 266 8.40 -2.59 10.96
N GLU A 267 9.71 -2.63 10.74
CA GLU A 267 10.70 -2.06 11.67
C GLU A 267 10.52 -0.53 11.81
N VAL A 268 10.24 0.17 10.70
CA VAL A 268 9.96 1.62 10.74
C VAL A 268 8.73 1.92 11.59
N VAL A 269 7.63 1.21 11.36
CA VAL A 269 6.38 1.43 12.12
C VAL A 269 6.61 1.15 13.59
N ARG A 270 7.19 -0.02 13.93
CA ARG A 270 7.48 -0.38 15.31
C ARG A 270 8.38 0.65 16.02
N GLU A 271 9.38 1.18 15.33
CA GLU A 271 10.29 2.16 15.93
C GLU A 271 9.62 3.53 16.12
N LEU A 272 8.75 3.96 15.19
CA LEU A 272 7.93 5.14 15.36
C LEU A 272 6.99 5.01 16.57
N HIS A 273 6.30 3.88 16.71
CA HIS A 273 5.41 3.60 17.85
C HIS A 273 6.14 3.60 19.17
N ARG A 274 7.37 3.04 19.25
CA ARG A 274 8.23 3.11 20.45
C ARG A 274 8.54 4.55 20.87
N ASN A 275 8.49 5.47 19.94
CA ASN A 275 8.68 6.90 20.18
C ASN A 275 7.36 7.68 20.28
N ASN A 276 6.21 6.99 20.44
CA ASN A 276 4.87 7.56 20.52
C ASN A 276 4.50 8.41 19.28
N ILE A 277 4.91 7.98 18.11
CA ILE A 277 4.59 8.62 16.83
C ILE A 277 3.71 7.66 16.04
N ALA A 278 2.46 8.04 15.81
CA ALA A 278 1.52 7.29 14.97
C ALA A 278 1.92 7.32 13.51
N VAL A 279 1.60 6.26 12.78
CA VAL A 279 1.90 6.12 11.35
C VAL A 279 0.63 6.23 10.53
N ILE A 280 0.57 7.21 9.65
CA ILE A 280 -0.51 7.44 8.70
C ILE A 280 0.05 7.22 7.30
N MET A 281 -0.64 6.41 6.50
CA MET A 281 -0.27 6.21 5.09
C MET A 281 -1.12 7.08 4.18
N ASP A 282 -0.47 7.72 3.22
CA ASP A 282 -1.14 8.33 2.09
C ASP A 282 -1.52 7.25 1.08
N VAL A 283 -2.81 7.16 0.73
CA VAL A 283 -3.34 6.10 -0.11
C VAL A 283 -4.10 6.64 -1.31
N VAL A 284 -3.81 6.08 -2.46
CA VAL A 284 -4.45 6.43 -3.74
C VAL A 284 -5.35 5.28 -4.16
N VAL A 285 -6.64 5.38 -3.88
CA VAL A 285 -7.60 4.30 -4.15
C VAL A 285 -8.52 4.58 -5.33
N ASN A 286 -8.42 5.75 -5.93
CA ASN A 286 -9.33 6.22 -6.97
C ASN A 286 -8.76 6.12 -8.39
N HIS A 287 -7.46 6.01 -8.55
CA HIS A 287 -6.81 5.91 -9.86
C HIS A 287 -5.47 5.14 -9.79
N VAL A 288 -4.97 4.76 -10.97
CA VAL A 288 -3.66 4.15 -11.17
C VAL A 288 -2.98 4.78 -12.39
N SER A 289 -1.69 4.54 -12.61
CA SER A 289 -0.96 5.10 -13.75
C SER A 289 -1.65 4.80 -15.10
N ASN A 290 -1.51 5.71 -16.06
CA ASN A 290 -1.94 5.48 -17.44
C ASN A 290 -1.02 4.50 -18.18
N TYR A 291 0.22 4.35 -17.75
CA TYR A 291 1.30 3.80 -18.58
C TYR A 291 1.79 2.43 -18.14
N ASP A 292 1.82 2.14 -16.85
CA ASP A 292 2.35 0.89 -16.31
C ASP A 292 1.53 -0.35 -16.70
N TRP A 293 2.14 -1.50 -16.54
CA TRP A 293 1.47 -2.80 -16.71
C TRP A 293 0.75 -3.21 -15.41
N HIS A 294 -0.13 -2.31 -14.94
CA HIS A 294 -0.92 -2.57 -13.75
C HIS A 294 -1.77 -3.84 -13.91
N PRO A 295 -1.68 -4.81 -12.99
CA PRO A 295 -2.32 -6.12 -13.14
C PRO A 295 -3.83 -6.06 -13.45
N LEU A 296 -4.56 -5.17 -12.79
CA LEU A 296 -6.01 -5.05 -12.98
C LEU A 296 -6.41 -4.69 -14.42
N LYS A 297 -5.55 -4.00 -15.19
CA LYS A 297 -5.80 -3.66 -16.59
C LYS A 297 -5.83 -4.90 -17.50
N TYR A 298 -5.06 -5.91 -17.16
CA TYR A 298 -4.86 -7.13 -17.95
C TYR A 298 -5.67 -8.31 -17.42
N ILE A 299 -6.14 -8.25 -16.17
CA ILE A 299 -7.02 -9.27 -15.58
C ILE A 299 -8.44 -9.06 -16.06
N ASP A 300 -9.03 -7.90 -15.79
CA ASP A 300 -10.40 -7.58 -16.21
C ASP A 300 -10.66 -6.06 -16.11
N ARG A 301 -10.38 -5.36 -17.20
CA ARG A 301 -10.53 -3.89 -17.19
C ARG A 301 -11.99 -3.41 -17.03
N GLU A 302 -12.96 -4.22 -17.46
CA GLU A 302 -14.37 -3.88 -17.34
C GLU A 302 -14.88 -4.04 -15.90
N LEU A 303 -14.27 -4.93 -15.14
CA LEU A 303 -14.58 -5.12 -13.73
C LEU A 303 -13.99 -4.02 -12.84
N TYR A 304 -12.78 -3.57 -13.14
CA TYR A 304 -12.01 -2.74 -12.21
C TYR A 304 -12.01 -1.24 -12.54
N PHE A 305 -12.28 -0.85 -13.80
CA PHE A 305 -12.09 0.53 -14.23
C PHE A 305 -13.39 1.19 -14.74
N LYS A 306 -13.44 2.50 -14.58
CA LYS A 306 -14.45 3.31 -15.29
C LYS A 306 -14.02 3.48 -16.74
N LEU A 307 -14.89 3.03 -17.65
CA LEU A 307 -14.65 3.07 -19.09
C LEU A 307 -15.70 3.97 -19.78
N ASP A 308 -15.34 4.54 -20.94
CA ASP A 308 -16.28 5.21 -21.82
C ASP A 308 -17.08 4.20 -22.66
N SER A 309 -17.99 4.70 -23.50
CA SER A 309 -18.81 3.85 -24.38
C SER A 309 -18.01 3.11 -25.46
N GLU A 310 -16.76 3.48 -25.69
CA GLU A 310 -15.85 2.86 -26.64
C GLU A 310 -14.91 1.87 -25.95
N GLY A 311 -14.98 1.74 -24.63
CA GLY A 311 -14.14 0.87 -23.80
C GLY A 311 -12.76 1.45 -23.46
N ASN A 312 -12.55 2.77 -23.64
CA ASN A 312 -11.33 3.43 -23.21
C ASN A 312 -11.40 3.78 -21.73
N PHE A 313 -10.24 3.77 -21.06
CA PHE A 313 -10.15 4.17 -19.67
C PHE A 313 -10.54 5.64 -19.48
N LEU A 314 -11.47 5.91 -18.56
CA LEU A 314 -11.71 7.28 -18.12
C LEU A 314 -10.52 7.75 -17.26
N SER A 315 -10.13 9.00 -17.48
CA SER A 315 -9.09 9.68 -16.70
C SER A 315 -9.63 10.99 -16.19
N GLN A 316 -9.40 11.27 -14.93
CA GLN A 316 -9.73 12.56 -14.34
C GLN A 316 -8.49 13.09 -13.63
N CYS A 317 -7.85 14.08 -14.23
CA CYS A 317 -6.64 14.72 -13.71
C CYS A 317 -5.36 13.87 -13.87
N CYS A 318 -5.26 12.67 -13.33
CA CYS A 318 -3.96 12.08 -13.05
C CYS A 318 -3.75 10.65 -13.56
N GLY A 319 -4.76 9.84 -13.79
CA GLY A 319 -4.57 8.42 -14.16
C GLY A 319 -5.87 7.75 -14.57
N ASN A 320 -5.80 6.44 -14.80
CA ASN A 320 -6.96 5.62 -15.12
C ASN A 320 -7.82 5.43 -13.87
N LEU A 321 -9.09 5.83 -13.93
CA LEU A 321 -10.01 5.77 -12.79
C LEU A 321 -10.44 4.34 -12.49
N LEU A 322 -10.25 3.93 -11.24
CA LEU A 322 -10.88 2.72 -10.70
C LEU A 322 -12.38 2.95 -10.46
N ASP A 323 -13.20 1.92 -10.72
CA ASP A 323 -14.61 1.97 -10.39
C ASP A 323 -14.85 1.63 -8.92
N THR A 324 -14.60 2.60 -8.05
CA THR A 324 -14.68 2.42 -6.59
C THR A 324 -16.09 2.16 -6.07
N ASP A 325 -17.12 2.32 -6.92
CA ASP A 325 -18.49 1.99 -6.60
C ASP A 325 -18.83 0.53 -6.93
N ASN A 326 -17.99 -0.15 -7.71
CA ASN A 326 -18.07 -1.58 -7.93
C ASN A 326 -17.71 -2.34 -6.64
N GLU A 327 -18.53 -3.34 -6.28
CA GLU A 327 -18.33 -4.12 -5.04
C GLU A 327 -16.99 -4.83 -4.98
N HIS A 328 -16.51 -5.40 -6.09
CA HIS A 328 -15.23 -6.10 -6.13
C HIS A 328 -14.03 -5.15 -5.95
N VAL A 329 -14.10 -3.97 -6.56
CA VAL A 329 -13.07 -2.92 -6.40
C VAL A 329 -13.08 -2.41 -4.97
N ARG A 330 -14.25 -2.11 -4.42
CA ARG A 330 -14.41 -1.67 -3.03
C ARG A 330 -13.90 -2.72 -2.05
N THR A 331 -14.19 -3.99 -2.28
CA THR A 331 -13.65 -5.10 -1.47
C THR A 331 -12.14 -5.15 -1.54
N TYR A 332 -11.53 -5.05 -2.72
CA TYR A 332 -10.08 -5.02 -2.88
C TYR A 332 -9.43 -3.86 -2.11
N ILE A 333 -10.01 -2.66 -2.19
CA ILE A 333 -9.56 -1.48 -1.45
C ILE A 333 -9.64 -1.73 0.06
N ILE A 334 -10.78 -2.18 0.56
CA ILE A 334 -11.01 -2.40 1.99
C ILE A 334 -10.09 -3.49 2.54
N GLU A 335 -9.94 -4.61 1.85
CA GLU A 335 -9.04 -5.70 2.23
C GLU A 335 -7.58 -5.22 2.28
N SER A 336 -7.17 -4.39 1.30
CA SER A 336 -5.86 -3.77 1.29
C SER A 336 -5.62 -2.89 2.52
N LEU A 337 -6.53 -1.98 2.81
CA LEU A 337 -6.42 -1.08 3.97
C LEU A 337 -6.41 -1.86 5.30
N LYS A 338 -7.29 -2.85 5.46
CA LYS A 338 -7.28 -3.74 6.64
C LYS A 338 -5.97 -4.50 6.77
N TYR A 339 -5.40 -4.96 5.64
CA TYR A 339 -4.10 -5.61 5.62
C TYR A 339 -3.00 -4.71 6.19
N TRP A 340 -2.96 -3.45 5.81
CA TRP A 340 -2.01 -2.48 6.37
C TRP A 340 -2.23 -2.20 7.86
N MET A 341 -3.48 -2.15 8.32
CA MET A 341 -3.76 -2.01 9.75
C MET A 341 -3.26 -3.21 10.56
N VAL A 342 -3.51 -4.44 10.10
CA VAL A 342 -3.26 -5.65 10.86
C VAL A 342 -1.82 -6.14 10.73
N GLU A 343 -1.26 -6.11 9.52
CA GLU A 343 0.09 -6.62 9.24
C GLU A 343 1.20 -5.60 9.49
N TYR A 344 0.90 -4.31 9.35
CA TYR A 344 1.88 -3.24 9.53
C TYR A 344 1.56 -2.33 10.72
N HIS A 345 0.47 -2.56 11.45
CA HIS A 345 0.01 -1.72 12.56
C HIS A 345 -0.16 -0.23 12.21
N VAL A 346 -0.49 0.08 10.96
CA VAL A 346 -0.73 1.47 10.52
C VAL A 346 -1.91 2.05 11.30
N ASP A 347 -1.74 3.26 11.86
CA ASP A 347 -2.75 3.92 12.71
C ASP A 347 -3.83 4.64 11.92
N GLY A 348 -3.57 4.91 10.66
CA GLY A 348 -4.54 5.62 9.84
C GLY A 348 -4.15 5.82 8.39
N PHE A 349 -5.07 6.48 7.68
CA PHE A 349 -4.94 6.74 6.24
C PHE A 349 -5.35 8.16 5.89
N ARG A 350 -4.57 8.78 5.03
CA ARG A 350 -4.94 9.96 4.28
C ARG A 350 -5.30 9.53 2.85
N PHE A 351 -6.47 9.89 2.38
CA PHE A 351 -6.94 9.53 1.04
C PHE A 351 -6.68 10.66 0.05
N ASP A 352 -5.84 10.36 -0.93
CA ASP A 352 -5.60 11.25 -2.06
C ASP A 352 -6.88 11.46 -2.85
N GLN A 353 -7.15 12.71 -3.27
CA GLN A 353 -8.32 13.08 -4.05
C GLN A 353 -9.63 12.40 -3.58
N ALA A 354 -9.87 12.36 -2.27
CA ALA A 354 -11.03 11.68 -1.68
C ALA A 354 -12.37 12.14 -2.27
N HIS A 355 -12.44 13.33 -2.85
CA HIS A 355 -13.63 13.85 -3.53
C HIS A 355 -14.08 13.01 -4.75
N LEU A 356 -13.25 12.10 -5.24
CA LEU A 356 -13.60 11.17 -6.31
C LEU A 356 -14.39 9.94 -5.82
N LEU A 357 -14.37 9.68 -4.50
CA LEU A 357 -15.15 8.61 -3.89
C LEU A 357 -16.61 9.04 -3.72
N SER A 358 -17.56 8.11 -3.94
CA SER A 358 -18.93 8.35 -3.53
C SER A 358 -19.07 8.37 -2.00
N ALA A 359 -20.12 9.02 -1.50
CA ALA A 359 -20.42 9.05 -0.07
C ALA A 359 -20.65 7.63 0.48
N GLU A 360 -21.27 6.75 -0.31
CA GLU A 360 -21.52 5.36 0.05
C GLU A 360 -20.21 4.59 0.22
N THR A 361 -19.31 4.67 -0.75
CA THR A 361 -18.00 4.02 -0.69
C THR A 361 -17.17 4.56 0.48
N ALA A 362 -17.13 5.89 0.69
CA ALA A 362 -16.43 6.50 1.81
C ALA A 362 -16.99 6.02 3.17
N LYS A 363 -18.31 5.95 3.32
CA LYS A 363 -18.96 5.44 4.53
C LYS A 363 -18.63 3.97 4.78
N HIS A 364 -18.66 3.15 3.72
CA HIS A 364 -18.35 1.72 3.84
C HIS A 364 -16.89 1.50 4.25
N ILE A 365 -15.93 2.17 3.60
CA ILE A 365 -14.51 2.13 3.99
C ILE A 365 -14.36 2.46 5.47
N LEU A 366 -14.89 3.59 5.95
CA LEU A 366 -14.75 4.00 7.35
C LEU A 366 -15.33 2.97 8.33
N SER A 367 -16.53 2.43 8.01
CA SER A 367 -17.19 1.42 8.82
C SER A 367 -16.32 0.17 8.98
N GLU A 368 -15.75 -0.29 7.88
CA GLU A 368 -14.92 -1.49 7.83
C GLU A 368 -13.57 -1.30 8.55
N LEU A 369 -12.93 -0.14 8.40
CA LEU A 369 -11.69 0.17 9.13
C LEU A 369 -11.95 0.28 10.65
N ARG A 370 -13.04 0.95 11.05
CA ARG A 370 -13.43 1.05 12.46
C ARG A 370 -13.81 -0.29 13.09
N SER A 371 -14.22 -1.27 12.29
CA SER A 371 -14.44 -2.64 12.78
C SER A 371 -13.14 -3.33 13.23
N VAL A 372 -12.00 -2.91 12.69
CA VAL A 372 -10.66 -3.40 13.06
C VAL A 372 -10.10 -2.57 14.22
N ASN A 373 -10.08 -1.24 14.09
CA ASN A 373 -9.67 -0.32 15.15
C ASN A 373 -10.65 0.86 15.21
N PRO A 374 -11.46 1.00 16.27
CA PRO A 374 -12.40 2.12 16.42
C PRO A 374 -11.74 3.51 16.41
N HIS A 375 -10.45 3.57 16.72
CA HIS A 375 -9.65 4.80 16.79
C HIS A 375 -8.84 5.08 15.53
N VAL A 376 -9.05 4.33 14.44
CA VAL A 376 -8.33 4.53 13.18
C VAL A 376 -8.45 5.99 12.70
N ILE A 377 -7.33 6.59 12.35
CA ILE A 377 -7.26 7.96 11.82
C ILE A 377 -7.61 7.92 10.33
N VAL A 378 -8.68 8.60 9.93
CA VAL A 378 -9.10 8.66 8.51
C VAL A 378 -9.43 10.09 8.13
N TYR A 379 -8.76 10.58 7.10
CA TYR A 379 -9.04 11.89 6.51
C TYR A 379 -8.69 11.92 5.02
N GLY A 380 -9.17 12.93 4.31
CA GLY A 380 -8.99 12.99 2.87
C GLY A 380 -8.90 14.38 2.28
N GLU A 381 -8.37 14.44 1.07
CA GLU A 381 -8.45 15.61 0.21
C GLU A 381 -9.84 15.72 -0.41
N ALA A 382 -10.80 16.20 0.35
CA ALA A 382 -12.17 16.39 -0.12
C ALA A 382 -12.34 17.74 -0.82
N TRP A 383 -11.73 17.88 -2.00
CA TRP A 383 -11.85 19.07 -2.84
C TRP A 383 -13.30 19.31 -3.32
N ASN A 384 -13.53 20.32 -4.16
CA ASN A 384 -14.82 20.66 -4.74
C ASN A 384 -15.94 20.89 -3.72
N ASN A 385 -15.60 21.51 -2.57
CA ASN A 385 -16.50 21.81 -1.46
C ASN A 385 -17.09 20.56 -0.75
N ARG A 386 -16.54 19.37 -0.98
CA ARG A 386 -16.99 18.13 -0.36
C ARG A 386 -16.47 17.90 1.07
N GLY A 387 -15.61 18.79 1.58
CA GLY A 387 -15.05 18.64 2.93
C GLY A 387 -16.09 18.52 4.03
N ARG A 388 -17.20 19.26 3.95
CA ARG A 388 -18.32 19.16 4.89
C ARG A 388 -19.00 17.79 4.83
N GLU A 389 -19.28 17.28 3.63
CA GLU A 389 -19.86 15.96 3.42
C GLU A 389 -19.00 14.86 4.08
N PHE A 390 -17.69 14.86 3.83
CA PHE A 390 -16.76 13.89 4.46
C PHE A 390 -16.73 14.02 5.99
N SER A 391 -16.77 15.25 6.51
CA SER A 391 -16.85 15.48 7.96
C SER A 391 -18.14 14.95 8.58
N GLU A 392 -19.27 15.07 7.89
CA GLU A 392 -20.58 14.53 8.32
C GLU A 392 -20.58 12.98 8.27
N LEU A 393 -19.77 12.37 7.39
CA LEU A 393 -19.53 10.93 7.36
C LEU A 393 -18.58 10.44 8.48
N GLY A 394 -17.94 11.36 9.20
CA GLY A 394 -17.00 11.05 10.30
C GLY A 394 -15.55 10.91 9.86
N TRP A 395 -15.17 11.41 8.68
CA TRP A 395 -13.81 11.58 8.22
C TRP A 395 -13.24 12.91 8.65
N GLY A 396 -11.92 13.01 8.81
CA GLY A 396 -11.24 14.28 8.74
C GLY A 396 -11.19 14.81 7.31
N SER A 397 -11.01 16.11 7.14
CA SER A 397 -10.89 16.73 5.82
C SER A 397 -9.92 17.92 5.86
N PHE A 398 -9.17 18.10 4.77
CA PHE A 398 -8.39 19.31 4.58
C PHE A 398 -9.31 20.55 4.54
N ASN A 399 -8.95 21.57 5.33
CA ASN A 399 -9.68 22.83 5.37
C ASN A 399 -9.08 23.83 4.37
N ALA A 400 -9.49 23.71 3.10
CA ALA A 400 -9.03 24.59 2.04
C ALA A 400 -9.36 26.05 2.31
N HIS A 401 -10.53 26.36 2.87
CA HIS A 401 -10.92 27.74 3.18
C HIS A 401 -10.00 28.37 4.23
N PHE A 402 -9.67 27.64 5.29
CA PHE A 402 -8.73 28.14 6.30
C PHE A 402 -7.34 28.37 5.70
N ARG A 403 -6.85 27.40 4.93
CA ARG A 403 -5.57 27.53 4.21
C ARG A 403 -5.54 28.77 3.33
N ASP A 404 -6.59 29.00 2.53
CA ASP A 404 -6.64 30.08 1.54
C ASP A 404 -6.80 31.45 2.22
N VAL A 405 -7.51 31.53 3.35
CA VAL A 405 -7.57 32.76 4.17
C VAL A 405 -6.18 33.10 4.72
N LEU A 406 -5.42 32.11 5.17
CA LEU A 406 -4.09 32.36 5.72
C LEU A 406 -3.08 32.76 4.65
N ARG A 407 -3.02 32.05 3.54
CA ARG A 407 -1.98 32.22 2.53
C ARG A 407 -2.36 33.20 1.41
N GLY A 408 -3.66 33.45 1.19
CA GLY A 408 -4.18 34.15 0.00
C GLY A 408 -4.23 33.25 -1.23
N ASP A 409 -4.51 33.85 -2.38
CA ASP A 409 -4.58 33.18 -3.66
C ASP A 409 -3.25 33.34 -4.44
N LEU A 410 -2.60 32.23 -4.78
CA LEU A 410 -1.32 32.25 -5.49
C LEU A 410 -1.44 32.67 -6.95
N HIS A 411 -2.66 32.65 -7.51
CA HIS A 411 -2.94 33.03 -8.89
C HIS A 411 -3.59 34.40 -9.02
N ASP A 412 -4.11 34.95 -7.89
CA ASP A 412 -4.72 36.28 -7.83
C ASP A 412 -4.12 37.08 -6.68
N PHE A 413 -3.06 37.78 -6.96
CA PHE A 413 -2.31 38.58 -5.96
C PHE A 413 -3.12 39.73 -5.34
N SER A 414 -4.35 40.03 -5.82
CA SER A 414 -5.26 40.96 -5.16
C SER A 414 -5.89 40.35 -3.91
N LYS A 415 -6.00 39.02 -3.86
CA LYS A 415 -6.50 38.27 -2.71
C LYS A 415 -5.36 37.91 -1.76
N LYS A 416 -4.96 38.86 -0.97
CA LYS A 416 -3.89 38.68 0.02
C LYS A 416 -4.35 37.76 1.13
N GLY A 417 -3.43 36.92 1.63
CA GLY A 417 -3.63 36.13 2.84
C GLY A 417 -3.43 36.98 4.09
N PHE A 418 -3.69 36.35 5.22
CA PHE A 418 -3.52 36.95 6.54
C PHE A 418 -2.05 36.93 7.01
N LEU A 419 -1.23 36.01 6.46
CA LEU A 419 0.20 35.88 6.75
C LEU A 419 1.05 36.65 5.74
#